data_0246c880744ca7d38b713f63dc675986
#
_entry.id   0246c880744ca7d38b713f63dc675986
#
_cell.length_a   1.000
_cell.length_b   1.000
_cell.length_c   1.000
_cell.angle_alpha   90.00
_cell.angle_beta   90.00
_cell.angle_gamma   90.00
#
_symmetry.space_group_name_H-M   'P 1'
#
loop_
_entity.id
_entity.type
_entity.pdbx_description
1 polymer ?
#
loop_
_entity_poly.entity_id
_entity_poly.type
_entity_poly.pdbx_seq_one_letter_code
_entity_poly.pdbx_strand_id
1 'polypeptide(L)'
;ATATDPCQLWEYDPTSTNTWTQKPPFGGTGRTAAVGFSIGTKGYITTGNDGFIFDNPLNDLWVFDQATGAWNQKDDLPGPARMWATGFAIGGKGYVGTGCDAGLTNHVLNDFWEYDPVQNNWTQKADLPGAARQKAIGFAAGGKGYIGTGLSTTDLKDLWVYDPVTDAWLQRPVLPGAARRYAIGLAIGPKGYVG
;
A
#
# COMPACT_ATOMS: atom_id res chain seq x y z
N ALA A 1 -16.56 18.41 21.89
CA ALA A 1 -15.42 18.34 20.99
C ALA A 1 -15.97 18.10 19.59
N THR A 2 -15.80 19.06 18.69
CA THR A 2 -16.11 18.91 17.28
C THR A 2 -15.23 17.76 16.75
N ALA A 3 -15.86 16.80 16.08
CA ALA A 3 -15.11 15.74 15.40
C ALA A 3 -14.07 16.43 14.50
N THR A 4 -12.82 16.22 14.78
CA THR A 4 -11.75 16.70 13.91
C THR A 4 -11.90 15.99 12.58
N ASP A 5 -11.87 16.74 11.48
CA ASP A 5 -11.97 16.20 10.12
C ASP A 5 -10.95 15.06 9.96
N PRO A 6 -11.38 13.80 9.74
CA PRO A 6 -10.49 12.66 9.63
C PRO A 6 -9.63 12.68 8.36
N CYS A 7 -9.86 13.65 7.48
CA CYS A 7 -9.23 13.78 6.17
C CYS A 7 -8.06 14.77 6.14
N GLN A 8 -7.55 15.23 7.28
CA GLN A 8 -6.45 16.19 7.32
C GLN A 8 -5.16 15.62 6.74
N LEU A 9 -4.48 16.42 5.91
CA LEU A 9 -3.13 16.17 5.42
C LEU A 9 -2.16 17.18 6.03
N TRP A 10 -1.04 16.71 6.55
CA TRP A 10 0.02 17.53 7.11
C TRP A 10 1.34 17.20 6.45
N GLU A 11 2.09 18.23 6.09
CA GLU A 11 3.46 18.13 5.59
C GLU A 11 4.43 18.50 6.70
N TYR A 12 5.45 17.70 6.89
CA TYR A 12 6.60 18.02 7.73
C TYR A 12 7.80 18.36 6.86
N ASP A 13 8.39 19.54 7.06
CA ASP A 13 9.62 19.94 6.39
C ASP A 13 10.80 19.94 7.39
N PRO A 14 11.67 18.93 7.31
CA PRO A 14 12.85 18.84 8.18
C PRO A 14 14.01 19.75 7.72
N THR A 15 13.94 20.31 6.50
CA THR A 15 15.09 20.95 5.85
C THR A 15 15.15 22.46 6.04
N SER A 16 14.01 23.14 6.07
CA SER A 16 13.95 24.60 6.12
C SER A 16 13.44 25.13 7.45
N THR A 17 12.25 24.74 7.85
CA THR A 17 11.56 25.33 9.00
C THR A 17 11.44 24.38 10.19
N ASN A 18 11.65 23.08 9.98
CA ASN A 18 11.43 22.03 10.96
C ASN A 18 10.02 22.10 11.57
N THR A 19 9.02 22.37 10.73
CA THR A 19 7.63 22.63 11.12
C THR A 19 6.64 21.77 10.34
N TRP A 20 5.44 21.64 10.89
CA TRP A 20 4.29 21.06 10.23
C TRP A 20 3.47 22.14 9.53
N THR A 21 3.04 21.87 8.31
CA THR A 21 2.15 22.73 7.54
C THR A 21 0.93 21.94 7.12
N GLN A 22 -0.26 22.45 7.42
CA GLN A 22 -1.49 21.83 6.96
C GLN A 22 -1.64 22.03 5.45
N LYS A 23 -1.95 20.95 4.74
CA LYS A 23 -2.23 20.95 3.31
C LYS A 23 -3.75 20.81 3.09
N PRO A 24 -4.24 21.00 1.85
CA PRO A 24 -5.62 20.70 1.54
C PRO A 24 -6.02 19.30 2.01
N PRO A 25 -7.20 19.14 2.58
CA PRO A 25 -7.65 17.85 3.10
C PRO A 25 -7.71 16.81 1.97
N PHE A 26 -7.62 15.54 2.34
CA PHE A 26 -7.72 14.44 1.41
C PHE A 26 -9.00 14.54 0.56
N GLY A 27 -8.85 14.39 -0.76
CA GLY A 27 -9.95 14.58 -1.72
C GLY A 27 -10.98 13.46 -1.75
N GLY A 28 -10.64 12.28 -1.22
CA GLY A 28 -11.54 11.14 -1.13
C GLY A 28 -12.22 11.01 0.23
N THR A 29 -12.93 9.93 0.44
CA THR A 29 -13.57 9.60 1.71
C THR A 29 -12.53 9.25 2.77
N GLY A 30 -12.72 9.73 4.01
CA GLY A 30 -11.89 9.36 5.17
C GLY A 30 -11.90 7.86 5.39
N ARG A 31 -10.72 7.26 5.59
CA ARG A 31 -10.58 5.80 5.56
C ARG A 31 -9.50 5.29 6.50
N THR A 32 -9.59 4.03 6.85
CA THR A 32 -8.57 3.27 7.59
C THR A 32 -8.01 2.16 6.70
N ALA A 33 -6.88 1.57 7.10
CA ALA A 33 -6.29 0.41 6.43
C ALA A 33 -6.01 0.60 4.91
N ALA A 34 -5.78 1.84 4.50
CA ALA A 34 -5.41 2.20 3.13
C ALA A 34 -3.94 1.90 2.83
N VAL A 35 -3.62 1.87 1.55
CA VAL A 35 -2.24 1.83 1.04
C VAL A 35 -1.81 3.23 0.64
N GLY A 36 -0.59 3.62 1.07
CA GLY A 36 0.07 4.84 0.61
C GLY A 36 1.45 4.55 0.04
N PHE A 37 1.81 5.24 -1.05
CA PHE A 37 3.15 5.22 -1.64
C PHE A 37 3.44 6.54 -2.35
N SER A 38 4.69 6.77 -2.73
CA SER A 38 5.09 7.96 -3.49
C SER A 38 5.78 7.59 -4.80
N ILE A 39 5.54 8.38 -5.85
CA ILE A 39 6.25 8.30 -7.12
C ILE A 39 6.69 9.72 -7.50
N GLY A 40 8.00 9.95 -7.55
CA GLY A 40 8.54 11.29 -7.75
C GLY A 40 8.06 12.25 -6.66
N THR A 41 7.44 13.36 -7.06
CA THR A 41 6.88 14.39 -6.16
C THR A 41 5.40 14.21 -5.85
N LYS A 42 4.84 13.04 -6.14
CA LYS A 42 3.40 12.76 -5.94
C LYS A 42 3.19 11.68 -4.90
N GLY A 43 2.21 11.91 -4.01
CA GLY A 43 1.73 10.93 -3.03
C GLY A 43 0.47 10.25 -3.56
N TYR A 44 0.35 8.95 -3.34
CA TYR A 44 -0.79 8.14 -3.78
C TYR A 44 -1.44 7.47 -2.58
N ILE A 45 -2.77 7.48 -2.54
CA ILE A 45 -3.58 6.76 -1.55
C ILE A 45 -4.62 5.95 -2.31
N THR A 46 -4.75 4.68 -1.99
CA THR A 46 -5.73 3.77 -2.59
C THR A 46 -6.22 2.76 -1.56
N THR A 47 -7.31 2.10 -1.86
CA THR A 47 -7.90 1.05 -1.03
C THR A 47 -8.29 1.55 0.37
N GLY A 48 -8.46 0.65 1.30
CA GLY A 48 -8.88 0.99 2.66
C GLY A 48 -10.35 0.74 2.90
N ASN A 49 -10.86 1.22 4.01
CA ASN A 49 -12.25 1.06 4.42
C ASN A 49 -12.77 2.36 5.04
N ASP A 50 -13.92 2.83 4.58
CA ASP A 50 -14.61 4.00 5.14
C ASP A 50 -15.78 3.65 6.06
N GLY A 51 -16.10 2.36 6.18
CA GLY A 51 -17.13 1.85 7.08
C GLY A 51 -16.65 1.70 8.53
N PHE A 52 -17.61 1.71 9.44
CA PHE A 52 -17.35 1.66 10.87
C PHE A 52 -16.92 0.25 11.35
N ILE A 53 -17.34 -0.81 10.65
CA ILE A 53 -17.12 -2.22 11.01
C ILE A 53 -16.39 -3.01 9.91
N PHE A 54 -15.58 -2.33 9.10
CA PHE A 54 -14.84 -2.97 8.00
C PHE A 54 -15.74 -3.61 6.93
N ASP A 55 -16.85 -2.97 6.64
CA ASP A 55 -17.91 -3.44 5.73
C ASP A 55 -17.96 -2.70 4.40
N ASN A 56 -17.18 -1.64 4.24
CA ASN A 56 -17.15 -0.83 3.02
C ASN A 56 -15.71 -0.63 2.51
N PRO A 57 -15.05 -1.68 1.98
CA PRO A 57 -13.74 -1.56 1.39
C PRO A 57 -13.79 -0.73 0.10
N LEU A 58 -12.68 -0.08 -0.20
CA LEU A 58 -12.53 0.85 -1.32
C LEU A 58 -11.50 0.34 -2.32
N ASN A 59 -11.61 0.80 -3.57
CA ASN A 59 -10.62 0.52 -4.63
C ASN A 59 -10.21 1.79 -5.40
N ASP A 60 -10.73 2.96 -5.02
CA ASP A 60 -10.37 4.23 -5.63
C ASP A 60 -8.88 4.55 -5.47
N LEU A 61 -8.33 5.31 -6.41
CA LEU A 61 -6.96 5.82 -6.36
C LEU A 61 -6.98 7.33 -6.39
N TRP A 62 -6.28 7.94 -5.44
CA TRP A 62 -6.10 9.38 -5.35
C TRP A 62 -4.63 9.75 -5.40
N VAL A 63 -4.32 10.83 -6.10
CA VAL A 63 -2.98 11.41 -6.17
C VAL A 63 -2.97 12.82 -5.60
N PHE A 64 -2.05 13.06 -4.69
CA PHE A 64 -1.67 14.40 -4.22
C PHE A 64 -0.48 14.89 -5.03
N ASP A 65 -0.63 16.04 -5.66
CA ASP A 65 0.48 16.69 -6.36
C ASP A 65 1.07 17.78 -5.47
N GLN A 66 2.30 17.56 -5.00
CA GLN A 66 2.99 18.48 -4.11
C GLN A 66 3.18 19.87 -4.74
N ALA A 67 3.37 19.96 -6.07
CA ALA A 67 3.63 21.22 -6.77
C ALA A 67 2.38 22.13 -6.81
N THR A 68 1.20 21.54 -6.92
CA THR A 68 -0.08 22.28 -6.98
C THR A 68 -0.85 22.28 -5.67
N GLY A 69 -0.53 21.39 -4.76
CA GLY A 69 -1.29 21.15 -3.53
C GLY A 69 -2.66 20.53 -3.76
N ALA A 70 -2.91 19.95 -4.92
CA ALA A 70 -4.22 19.43 -5.30
C ALA A 70 -4.30 17.91 -5.22
N TRP A 71 -5.48 17.41 -4.83
CA TRP A 71 -5.86 16.01 -4.96
C TRP A 71 -6.64 15.77 -6.26
N ASN A 72 -6.32 14.68 -6.94
CA ASN A 72 -7.02 14.25 -8.15
C ASN A 72 -7.30 12.74 -8.06
N GLN A 73 -8.52 12.36 -8.37
CA GLN A 73 -8.85 10.95 -8.53
C GLN A 73 -8.25 10.41 -9.84
N LYS A 74 -7.83 9.17 -9.80
CA LYS A 74 -7.27 8.41 -10.91
C LYS A 74 -8.12 7.16 -11.15
N ASP A 75 -7.74 6.35 -12.15
CA ASP A 75 -8.45 5.10 -12.42
C ASP A 75 -8.40 4.18 -11.22
N ASP A 76 -9.55 3.67 -10.84
CA ASP A 76 -9.70 2.77 -9.71
C ASP A 76 -8.95 1.45 -9.93
N LEU A 77 -8.47 0.82 -8.86
CA LEU A 77 -7.92 -0.52 -8.90
C LEU A 77 -8.96 -1.50 -9.45
N PRO A 78 -8.69 -2.23 -10.57
CA PRO A 78 -9.68 -3.09 -11.20
C PRO A 78 -10.01 -4.36 -10.41
N GLY A 79 -9.15 -4.74 -9.44
CA GLY A 79 -9.41 -5.86 -8.54
C GLY A 79 -10.50 -5.54 -7.51
N PRO A 80 -10.86 -6.51 -6.66
CA PRO A 80 -11.85 -6.29 -5.61
C PRO A 80 -11.48 -5.09 -4.73
N ALA A 81 -12.50 -4.31 -4.34
CA ALA A 81 -12.35 -3.31 -3.30
C ALA A 81 -11.82 -3.97 -2.03
N ARG A 82 -10.82 -3.38 -1.39
CA ARG A 82 -10.05 -4.06 -0.35
C ARG A 82 -9.49 -3.14 0.72
N MET A 83 -9.22 -3.72 1.87
CA MET A 83 -8.50 -3.10 2.98
C MET A 83 -7.32 -3.96 3.41
N TRP A 84 -6.39 -3.40 4.21
CA TRP A 84 -5.18 -4.07 4.69
C TRP A 84 -4.33 -4.69 3.58
N ALA A 85 -4.40 -4.13 2.38
CA ALA A 85 -3.49 -4.41 1.29
C ALA A 85 -2.09 -3.88 1.62
N THR A 86 -1.11 -4.27 0.82
CA THR A 86 0.22 -3.68 0.85
C THR A 86 0.57 -3.03 -0.48
N GLY A 87 1.46 -2.04 -0.46
CA GLY A 87 1.90 -1.38 -1.67
C GLY A 87 3.24 -0.66 -1.51
N PHE A 88 3.86 -0.40 -2.64
CA PHE A 88 5.15 0.28 -2.77
C PHE A 88 5.32 0.81 -4.20
N ALA A 89 6.40 1.57 -4.44
CA ALA A 89 6.74 2.05 -5.78
C ALA A 89 8.08 1.47 -6.25
N ILE A 90 8.17 1.10 -7.54
CA ILE A 90 9.39 0.67 -8.21
C ILE A 90 9.46 1.33 -9.58
N GLY A 91 10.59 1.95 -9.93
CA GLY A 91 10.86 2.42 -11.29
C GLY A 91 9.84 3.42 -11.84
N GLY A 92 9.21 4.22 -10.97
CA GLY A 92 8.20 5.20 -11.39
C GLY A 92 6.79 4.65 -11.53
N LYS A 93 6.54 3.41 -11.11
CA LYS A 93 5.23 2.78 -11.07
C LYS A 93 4.82 2.41 -9.65
N GLY A 94 3.51 2.40 -9.38
CA GLY A 94 2.94 1.96 -8.10
C GLY A 94 2.57 0.48 -8.17
N TYR A 95 2.69 -0.23 -7.06
CA TYR A 95 2.30 -1.63 -6.95
C TYR A 95 1.42 -1.83 -5.72
N VAL A 96 0.32 -2.55 -5.90
CA VAL A 96 -0.64 -2.85 -4.82
C VAL A 96 -1.07 -4.30 -4.92
N GLY A 97 -1.14 -4.98 -3.80
CA GLY A 97 -1.61 -6.37 -3.77
C GLY A 97 -1.99 -6.85 -2.39
N THR A 98 -2.45 -8.07 -2.31
CA THR A 98 -2.92 -8.68 -1.08
C THR A 98 -4.11 -7.93 -0.45
N GLY A 99 -4.34 -8.09 0.84
CA GLY A 99 -5.47 -7.48 1.53
C GLY A 99 -6.66 -8.41 1.64
N CYS A 100 -7.80 -7.87 2.02
CA CYS A 100 -9.05 -8.61 2.02
C CYS A 100 -10.20 -7.73 1.49
N ASP A 101 -11.18 -8.35 0.87
CA ASP A 101 -12.43 -7.72 0.44
C ASP A 101 -13.45 -7.62 1.60
N ALA A 102 -14.71 -7.35 1.28
CA ALA A 102 -15.75 -7.13 2.29
C ALA A 102 -16.03 -8.39 3.11
N GLY A 103 -16.15 -8.18 4.42
CA GLY A 103 -16.60 -9.18 5.37
C GLY A 103 -15.53 -9.69 6.32
N LEU A 104 -15.95 -9.97 7.53
CA LEU A 104 -15.13 -10.48 8.63
C LEU A 104 -14.59 -11.91 8.40
N THR A 105 -15.00 -12.55 7.32
CA THR A 105 -14.71 -13.94 7.00
C THR A 105 -13.72 -14.08 5.84
N ASN A 106 -12.50 -13.54 6.04
CA ASN A 106 -11.29 -14.11 5.40
C ASN A 106 -11.25 -14.27 3.87
N HIS A 107 -11.92 -13.43 3.10
CA HIS A 107 -11.62 -13.33 1.69
C HIS A 107 -10.30 -12.57 1.50
N VAL A 108 -9.20 -13.21 1.91
CA VAL A 108 -7.86 -12.69 1.71
C VAL A 108 -7.42 -12.89 0.28
N LEU A 109 -6.70 -11.92 -0.24
CA LEU A 109 -6.32 -11.81 -1.63
C LEU A 109 -4.82 -12.07 -1.81
N ASN A 110 -4.42 -12.51 -2.99
CA ASN A 110 -3.03 -12.65 -3.41
C ASN A 110 -2.75 -12.02 -4.77
N ASP A 111 -3.77 -11.42 -5.40
CA ASP A 111 -3.59 -10.69 -6.65
C ASP A 111 -2.65 -9.50 -6.48
N PHE A 112 -1.99 -9.12 -7.57
CA PHE A 112 -0.99 -8.07 -7.58
C PHE A 112 -1.15 -7.19 -8.82
N TRP A 113 -1.07 -5.89 -8.64
CA TRP A 113 -1.40 -4.91 -9.65
C TRP A 113 -0.31 -3.84 -9.75
N GLU A 114 0.00 -3.44 -10.98
CA GLU A 114 0.89 -2.35 -11.32
C GLU A 114 0.08 -1.15 -11.82
N TYR A 115 0.31 0.02 -11.27
CA TYR A 115 -0.23 1.29 -11.73
C TYR A 115 0.83 2.08 -12.51
N ASP A 116 0.49 2.48 -13.72
CA ASP A 116 1.29 3.38 -14.55
C ASP A 116 0.73 4.81 -14.46
N PRO A 117 1.42 5.75 -13.80
CA PRO A 117 0.92 7.12 -13.65
C PRO A 117 0.95 7.94 -14.94
N VAL A 118 1.71 7.51 -15.97
CA VAL A 118 1.79 8.19 -17.26
C VAL A 118 0.57 7.86 -18.11
N GLN A 119 0.18 6.58 -18.12
CA GLN A 119 -0.98 6.11 -18.87
C GLN A 119 -2.29 6.18 -18.07
N ASN A 120 -2.21 6.41 -16.76
CA ASN A 120 -3.33 6.36 -15.82
C ASN A 120 -4.10 5.04 -15.92
N ASN A 121 -3.39 3.92 -15.90
CA ASN A 121 -4.02 2.60 -15.96
C ASN A 121 -3.37 1.58 -15.03
N TRP A 122 -4.10 0.51 -14.76
CA TRP A 122 -3.65 -0.63 -13.98
C TRP A 122 -3.43 -1.85 -14.88
N THR A 123 -2.43 -2.64 -14.56
CA THR A 123 -2.14 -3.92 -15.20
C THR A 123 -2.00 -5.00 -14.13
N GLN A 124 -2.75 -6.08 -14.26
CA GLN A 124 -2.56 -7.22 -13.38
C GLN A 124 -1.20 -7.88 -13.66
N LYS A 125 -0.48 -8.18 -12.61
CA LYS A 125 0.83 -8.84 -12.63
C LYS A 125 0.68 -10.24 -12.06
N ALA A 126 1.78 -11.01 -12.07
CA ALA A 126 1.79 -12.32 -11.47
C ALA A 126 1.35 -12.26 -10.00
N ASP A 127 0.38 -13.06 -9.63
CA ASP A 127 -0.12 -13.16 -8.26
C ASP A 127 0.98 -13.61 -7.30
N LEU A 128 0.91 -13.17 -6.05
CA LEU A 128 1.81 -13.64 -5.00
C LEU A 128 1.64 -15.16 -4.83
N PRO A 129 2.69 -15.98 -5.05
CA PRO A 129 2.57 -17.44 -4.97
C PRO A 129 2.38 -17.98 -3.54
N GLY A 130 2.69 -17.15 -2.53
CA GLY A 130 2.45 -17.48 -1.13
C GLY A 130 0.97 -17.48 -0.78
N ALA A 131 0.64 -17.88 0.45
CA ALA A 131 -0.73 -17.84 0.94
C ALA A 131 -1.34 -16.45 0.75
N ALA A 132 -2.59 -16.39 0.25
CA ALA A 132 -3.37 -15.16 0.23
C ALA A 132 -3.42 -14.56 1.63
N ARG A 133 -3.29 -13.23 1.74
CA ARG A 133 -3.03 -12.58 3.02
C ARG A 133 -3.49 -11.15 3.10
N GLN A 134 -3.65 -10.67 4.30
CA GLN A 134 -3.88 -9.28 4.66
C GLN A 134 -2.85 -8.83 5.71
N LYS A 135 -2.71 -7.52 5.95
CA LYS A 135 -1.86 -6.98 7.03
C LYS A 135 -0.40 -7.40 6.87
N ALA A 136 0.02 -7.58 5.63
CA ALA A 136 1.40 -7.90 5.25
C ALA A 136 2.26 -6.63 5.25
N ILE A 137 3.57 -6.82 5.35
CA ILE A 137 4.53 -5.76 5.01
C ILE A 137 4.73 -5.69 3.50
N GLY A 138 5.07 -4.48 3.01
CA GLY A 138 5.56 -4.26 1.65
C GLY A 138 6.61 -3.16 1.64
N PHE A 139 7.66 -3.36 0.87
CA PHE A 139 8.68 -2.34 0.61
C PHE A 139 9.38 -2.61 -0.71
N ALA A 140 10.07 -1.59 -1.25
CA ALA A 140 10.90 -1.72 -2.44
C ALA A 140 12.37 -1.48 -2.10
N ALA A 141 13.27 -2.32 -2.60
CA ALA A 141 14.70 -2.17 -2.46
C ALA A 141 15.42 -2.74 -3.69
N GLY A 142 16.47 -2.05 -4.18
CA GLY A 142 17.27 -2.52 -5.30
C GLY A 142 16.48 -2.78 -6.59
N GLY A 143 15.44 -1.98 -6.86
CA GLY A 143 14.60 -2.13 -8.05
C GLY A 143 13.63 -3.32 -7.99
N LYS A 144 13.43 -3.93 -6.85
CA LYS A 144 12.53 -5.06 -6.61
C LYS A 144 11.54 -4.76 -5.50
N GLY A 145 10.37 -5.42 -5.53
CA GLY A 145 9.36 -5.36 -4.49
C GLY A 145 9.47 -6.53 -3.53
N TYR A 146 9.11 -6.32 -2.29
CA TYR A 146 9.11 -7.35 -1.26
C TYR A 146 7.76 -7.35 -0.55
N ILE A 147 7.18 -8.54 -0.39
CA ILE A 147 5.98 -8.76 0.43
C ILE A 147 6.27 -9.92 1.39
N GLY A 148 5.90 -9.75 2.64
CA GLY A 148 6.10 -10.80 3.65
C GLY A 148 5.21 -10.63 4.86
N THR A 149 5.27 -11.60 5.76
CA THR A 149 4.45 -11.63 6.98
C THR A 149 2.95 -11.53 6.69
N GLY A 150 2.16 -11.04 7.65
CA GLY A 150 0.73 -10.86 7.47
C GLY A 150 -0.10 -12.00 8.04
N LEU A 151 -1.38 -11.97 7.74
CA LEU A 151 -2.38 -12.94 8.21
C LEU A 151 -3.07 -13.62 7.02
N SER A 152 -3.04 -14.95 7.02
CA SER A 152 -3.92 -15.83 6.25
C SER A 152 -4.90 -16.48 7.21
N THR A 153 -4.89 -17.79 7.36
CA THR A 153 -5.55 -18.48 8.46
C THR A 153 -4.77 -18.35 9.77
N THR A 154 -3.46 -18.17 9.67
CA THR A 154 -2.52 -17.92 10.78
C THR A 154 -1.57 -16.80 10.42
N ASP A 155 -0.86 -16.27 11.39
CA ASP A 155 0.21 -15.32 11.15
C ASP A 155 1.33 -15.95 10.33
N LEU A 156 1.92 -15.17 9.41
CA LEU A 156 2.93 -15.62 8.47
C LEU A 156 4.30 -14.99 8.80
N LYS A 157 5.36 -15.62 8.30
CA LYS A 157 6.74 -15.14 8.43
C LYS A 157 7.58 -15.34 7.17
N ASP A 158 6.94 -15.75 6.07
CA ASP A 158 7.60 -15.85 4.77
C ASP A 158 7.93 -14.47 4.19
N LEU A 159 8.86 -14.45 3.26
CA LEU A 159 9.25 -13.27 2.50
C LEU A 159 9.34 -13.65 1.02
N TRP A 160 8.76 -12.82 0.18
CA TRP A 160 8.75 -12.96 -1.27
C TRP A 160 9.34 -11.71 -1.91
N VAL A 161 10.12 -11.90 -2.97
CA VAL A 161 10.65 -10.81 -3.81
C VAL A 161 10.01 -10.88 -5.18
N TYR A 162 9.53 -9.76 -5.65
CA TYR A 162 8.99 -9.52 -6.99
C TYR A 162 10.02 -8.84 -7.88
N ASP A 163 10.21 -9.37 -9.07
CA ASP A 163 11.03 -8.78 -10.12
C ASP A 163 10.12 -8.20 -11.21
N PRO A 164 10.03 -6.86 -11.35
CA PRO A 164 9.16 -6.24 -12.35
C PRO A 164 9.61 -6.46 -13.79
N VAL A 165 10.86 -6.84 -14.03
CA VAL A 165 11.39 -7.10 -15.37
C VAL A 165 10.89 -8.43 -15.92
N THR A 166 10.82 -9.45 -15.07
CA THR A 166 10.41 -10.80 -15.45
C THR A 166 8.97 -11.13 -15.08
N ASP A 167 8.29 -10.21 -14.37
CA ASP A 167 6.96 -10.43 -13.80
C ASP A 167 6.89 -11.73 -12.97
N ALA A 168 7.86 -11.93 -12.09
CA ALA A 168 8.00 -13.18 -11.37
C ALA A 168 8.32 -12.96 -9.89
N TRP A 169 7.86 -13.89 -9.07
CA TRP A 169 8.13 -13.95 -7.64
C TRP A 169 9.13 -15.05 -7.29
N LEU A 170 9.97 -14.78 -6.31
CA LEU A 170 10.88 -15.76 -5.73
C LEU A 170 10.79 -15.70 -4.20
N GLN A 171 10.63 -16.86 -3.57
CA GLN A 171 10.65 -16.95 -2.12
C GLN A 171 12.06 -16.70 -1.59
N ARG A 172 12.14 -15.96 -0.49
CA ARG A 172 13.38 -15.66 0.24
C ARG A 172 13.40 -16.40 1.58
N PRO A 173 14.54 -16.45 2.26
CA PRO A 173 14.59 -16.98 3.62
C PRO A 173 13.52 -16.33 4.49
N VAL A 174 12.87 -17.14 5.29
CA VAL A 174 11.81 -16.70 6.20
C VAL A 174 12.38 -15.79 7.30
N LEU A 175 11.56 -14.89 7.82
CA LEU A 175 11.92 -14.06 8.96
C LEU A 175 12.30 -14.96 10.15
N PRO A 176 13.48 -14.77 10.76
CA PRO A 176 13.93 -15.63 11.88
C PRO A 176 13.04 -15.51 13.13
N GLY A 177 12.38 -14.35 13.29
CA GLY A 177 11.49 -14.09 14.41
C GLY A 177 10.15 -14.82 14.33
N ALA A 178 9.25 -14.50 15.25
CA ALA A 178 7.89 -15.03 15.27
C ALA A 178 7.10 -14.61 14.03
N ALA A 179 6.19 -15.45 13.57
CA ALA A 179 5.19 -15.10 12.57
C ALA A 179 4.35 -13.91 13.09
N ARG A 180 4.01 -12.97 12.20
CA ARG A 180 3.36 -11.72 12.61
C ARG A 180 2.55 -11.06 11.52
N ARG A 181 1.60 -10.27 11.94
CA ARG A 181 0.82 -9.31 11.13
C ARG A 181 0.98 -7.90 11.68
N TYR A 182 0.57 -6.88 10.93
CA TYR A 182 0.72 -5.47 11.31
C TYR A 182 2.18 -5.06 11.58
N ALA A 183 3.12 -5.79 11.04
CA ALA A 183 4.53 -5.43 11.08
C ALA A 183 4.79 -4.20 10.18
N ILE A 184 5.91 -3.55 10.40
CA ILE A 184 6.41 -2.48 9.53
C ILE A 184 7.53 -3.03 8.66
N GLY A 185 7.47 -2.72 7.36
CA GLY A 185 8.54 -3.00 6.41
C GLY A 185 9.06 -1.67 5.84
N LEU A 186 10.37 -1.49 5.83
CA LEU A 186 11.00 -0.32 5.23
C LEU A 186 12.33 -0.70 4.56
N ALA A 187 12.79 0.15 3.66
CA ALA A 187 14.09 -0.01 3.01
C ALA A 187 15.02 1.16 3.34
N ILE A 188 16.30 0.85 3.57
CA ILE A 188 17.38 1.83 3.69
C ILE A 188 18.47 1.40 2.71
N GLY A 189 18.63 2.16 1.63
CA GLY A 189 19.50 1.76 0.52
C GLY A 189 19.07 0.40 -0.05
N PRO A 190 19.97 -0.57 -0.24
CA PRO A 190 19.65 -1.87 -0.79
C PRO A 190 19.08 -2.88 0.22
N LYS A 191 18.93 -2.51 1.49
CA LYS A 191 18.53 -3.41 2.58
C LYS A 191 17.10 -3.17 3.01
N GLY A 192 16.36 -4.28 3.30
CA GLY A 192 15.04 -4.26 3.93
C GLY A 192 15.11 -4.52 5.43
N TYR A 193 14.23 -3.89 6.16
CA TYR A 193 14.06 -4.02 7.61
C TYR A 193 12.62 -4.37 7.91
N VAL A 194 12.41 -5.27 8.85
CA VAL A 194 11.09 -5.76 9.27
C VAL A 194 11.02 -5.79 10.80
N GLY A 195 10.00 -5.12 11.34
CA GLY A 195 9.84 -5.02 12.80
C GLY A 195 8.38 -5.02 13.25
#